data_f9b3f1ae60caeb079fc416b10cbb5eeb
#
_entry.id   f9b3f1ae60caeb079fc416b10cbb5eeb
#
_cell.length_a   1.000
_cell.length_b   1.000
_cell.length_c   1.000
_cell.angle_alpha   90.00
_cell.angle_beta   90.00
_cell.angle_gamma   90.00
#
_symmetry.space_group_name_H-M   'P 1'
#
loop_
_entity.id
_entity.type
_entity.pdbx_description
1 polymer ?
#
loop_
_entity_poly.entity_id
_entity_poly.type
_entity_poly.pdbx_seq_one_letter_code
_entity_poly.pdbx_strand_id
1 'polypeptide(L)'
;VDWSKSTTADGLQDIEDTVVAASAEGVTIKYVVMRKDRFALLKKQKAVIEKVRGWINQKEKLTISKKVINEYLAAQENTEGVQIVLVSPSVRIENAAHQRTTVNPWEAANICFLEDLQCGDVQHGPIAAEHSVEYKKKASTLKKDFVFISKWSELEPFKEWTKAEANA
;
A
#
# COMPACT_ATOMS: atom_id res chain seq x y z
N VAL A 1 10.70 -6.06 15.31
CA VAL A 1 10.78 -5.28 16.55
C VAL A 1 9.37 -4.80 16.96
N ASP A 2 9.10 -4.82 18.26
CA ASP A 2 7.76 -4.45 18.79
C ASP A 2 7.73 -2.95 19.14
N TRP A 3 7.17 -2.14 18.27
CA TRP A 3 7.04 -0.70 18.45
C TRP A 3 5.99 -0.27 19.48
N SER A 4 5.21 -1.20 20.03
CA SER A 4 4.24 -0.90 21.08
C SER A 4 4.91 -0.55 22.40
N LYS A 5 6.14 -1.01 22.61
CA LYS A 5 6.93 -0.77 23.81
C LYS A 5 7.61 0.60 23.76
N SER A 6 6.91 1.63 24.17
CA SER A 6 7.37 3.03 24.07
C SER A 6 8.67 3.35 24.82
N THR A 7 9.04 2.56 25.81
CA THR A 7 10.25 2.78 26.64
C THR A 7 11.51 2.13 26.08
N THR A 8 11.38 1.04 25.33
CA THR A 8 12.53 0.22 24.88
C THR A 8 12.66 0.16 23.35
N ALA A 9 11.60 0.50 22.60
CA ALA A 9 11.64 0.52 21.15
C ALA A 9 12.33 1.79 20.63
N ASP A 10 13.11 1.65 19.57
CA ASP A 10 13.69 2.73 18.79
C ASP A 10 13.39 2.53 17.30
N GLY A 11 12.22 2.98 16.88
CA GLY A 11 11.78 2.79 15.50
C GLY A 11 12.54 3.64 14.48
N LEU A 12 13.24 4.70 14.89
CA LEU A 12 14.12 5.43 13.96
C LEU A 12 15.39 4.62 13.69
N GLN A 13 15.94 3.96 14.71
CA GLN A 13 17.08 3.06 14.53
C GLN A 13 16.70 1.87 13.62
N ASP A 14 15.52 1.28 13.84
CA ASP A 14 15.05 0.17 13.00
C ASP A 14 14.90 0.60 11.52
N ILE A 15 14.46 1.83 11.26
CA ILE A 15 14.37 2.38 9.91
C ILE A 15 15.77 2.56 9.33
N GLU A 16 16.68 3.17 10.07
CA GLU A 16 18.07 3.39 9.66
C GLU A 16 18.76 2.07 9.33
N ASP A 17 18.70 1.09 10.23
CA ASP A 17 19.30 -0.23 10.04
C ASP A 17 18.75 -0.93 8.80
N THR A 18 17.45 -0.79 8.53
CA THR A 18 16.82 -1.37 7.34
C THR A 18 17.29 -0.67 6.05
N VAL A 19 17.43 0.65 6.07
CA VAL A 19 17.93 1.42 4.91
C VAL A 19 19.38 1.05 4.62
N VAL A 20 20.22 0.95 5.66
CA VAL A 20 21.62 0.54 5.51
C VAL A 20 21.74 -0.89 4.97
N ALA A 21 20.95 -1.82 5.50
CA ALA A 21 20.95 -3.20 5.03
C ALA A 21 20.51 -3.30 3.54
N ALA A 22 19.47 -2.56 3.14
CA ALA A 22 19.02 -2.52 1.76
C ALA A 22 20.08 -1.89 0.82
N SER A 23 20.74 -0.83 1.27
CA SER A 23 21.83 -0.19 0.52
C SER A 23 23.00 -1.14 0.30
N ALA A 24 23.32 -1.99 1.27
CA ALA A 24 24.35 -3.01 1.13
C ALA A 24 24.00 -4.07 0.05
N GLU A 25 22.71 -4.28 -0.21
CA GLU A 25 22.20 -5.14 -1.27
C GLU A 25 22.01 -4.39 -2.61
N GLY A 26 22.36 -3.11 -2.68
CA GLY A 26 22.25 -2.28 -3.88
C GLY A 26 20.85 -1.68 -4.12
N VAL A 27 19.99 -1.71 -3.11
CA VAL A 27 18.63 -1.13 -3.17
C VAL A 27 18.60 0.22 -2.47
N THR A 28 18.21 1.27 -3.18
CA THR A 28 18.09 2.63 -2.62
C THR A 28 16.66 2.90 -2.15
N ILE A 29 16.44 2.90 -0.85
CA ILE A 29 15.14 3.20 -0.27
C ILE A 29 14.93 4.72 -0.22
N LYS A 30 13.79 5.19 -0.75
CA LYS A 30 13.38 6.60 -0.71
C LYS A 30 12.13 6.83 0.13
N TYR A 31 11.29 5.81 0.26
CA TYR A 31 10.01 5.95 0.96
C TYR A 31 9.81 4.86 1.98
N VAL A 32 9.35 5.27 3.16
CA VAL A 32 8.92 4.38 4.24
C VAL A 32 7.43 4.58 4.43
N VAL A 33 6.65 3.63 3.91
CA VAL A 33 5.19 3.70 3.91
C VAL A 33 4.64 2.95 5.11
N MET A 34 3.84 3.64 5.92
CA MET A 34 3.22 3.05 7.10
C MET A 34 1.83 3.63 7.37
N ARG A 35 1.04 2.94 8.17
CA ARG A 35 -0.25 3.45 8.63
C ARG A 35 -0.08 4.55 9.69
N LYS A 36 -1.10 5.43 9.78
CA LYS A 36 -1.12 6.51 10.79
C LYS A 36 -1.06 6.01 12.23
N ASP A 37 -1.66 4.87 12.54
CA ASP A 37 -1.60 4.25 13.86
C ASP A 37 -0.17 3.74 14.19
N ARG A 38 0.54 3.14 13.21
CA ARG A 38 1.93 2.76 13.39
C ARG A 38 2.84 3.97 13.64
N PHE A 39 2.63 5.04 12.88
CA PHE A 39 3.32 6.30 13.10
C PHE A 39 3.01 6.91 14.48
N ALA A 40 1.78 6.74 14.99
CA ALA A 40 1.43 7.18 16.33
C ALA A 40 2.19 6.44 17.44
N LEU A 41 2.54 5.17 17.20
CA LEU A 41 3.42 4.42 18.11
C LEU A 41 4.86 4.93 18.02
N LEU A 42 5.39 5.14 16.81
CA LEU A 42 6.73 5.66 16.58
C LEU A 42 6.99 6.96 17.36
N LYS A 43 6.11 7.94 17.21
CA LYS A 43 6.29 9.26 17.86
C LYS A 43 6.13 9.25 19.39
N LYS A 44 5.64 8.15 19.97
CA LYS A 44 5.53 7.99 21.44
C LYS A 44 6.77 7.33 22.07
N GLN A 45 7.67 6.80 21.26
CA GLN A 45 8.85 6.12 21.74
C GLN A 45 9.83 7.11 22.37
N LYS A 46 10.34 6.76 23.55
CA LYS A 46 11.25 7.61 24.30
C LYS A 46 12.52 7.91 23.52
N ALA A 47 13.11 6.89 22.90
CA ALA A 47 14.33 7.03 22.11
C ALA A 47 14.12 7.99 20.92
N VAL A 48 12.99 7.88 20.21
CA VAL A 48 12.64 8.77 19.09
C VAL A 48 12.50 10.23 19.56
N ILE A 49 11.84 10.42 20.71
CA ILE A 49 11.65 11.76 21.29
C ILE A 49 13.01 12.38 21.67
N GLU A 50 13.90 11.61 22.27
CA GLU A 50 15.22 12.07 22.69
C GLU A 50 16.12 12.39 21.50
N LYS A 51 16.15 11.52 20.47
CA LYS A 51 16.92 11.76 19.24
C LYS A 51 16.47 13.03 18.51
N VAL A 52 15.18 13.18 18.29
CA VAL A 52 14.62 14.34 17.57
C VAL A 52 14.82 15.62 18.37
N ARG A 53 14.63 15.60 19.69
CA ARG A 53 14.89 16.77 20.56
C ARG A 53 16.37 17.16 20.59
N GLY A 54 17.26 16.18 20.67
CA GLY A 54 18.70 16.41 20.63
C GLY A 54 19.13 17.08 19.33
N TRP A 55 18.58 16.64 18.22
CA TRP A 55 18.86 17.20 16.90
C TRP A 55 18.38 18.66 16.76
N ILE A 56 17.16 18.98 17.22
CA ILE A 56 16.60 20.33 17.12
C ILE A 56 17.20 21.28 18.19
N ASN A 57 17.93 20.73 19.17
CA ASN A 57 18.48 21.49 20.27
C ASN A 57 17.42 22.27 21.12
N GLN A 58 16.20 21.75 21.16
CA GLN A 58 15.08 22.35 21.89
C GLN A 58 14.79 21.62 23.19
N LYS A 59 14.81 22.38 24.30
CA LYS A 59 14.45 21.88 25.64
C LYS A 59 12.95 21.87 25.91
N GLU A 60 12.14 22.52 25.07
CA GLU A 60 10.70 22.66 25.24
C GLU A 60 9.89 21.48 24.67
N LYS A 61 8.58 21.46 25.00
CA LYS A 61 7.63 20.42 24.54
C LYS A 61 7.48 20.46 23.03
N LEU A 62 8.32 19.73 22.32
CA LEU A 62 8.20 19.56 20.88
C LEU A 62 7.08 18.57 20.53
N THR A 63 6.18 19.00 19.67
CA THR A 63 5.21 18.08 19.06
C THR A 63 5.86 17.40 17.87
N ILE A 64 6.13 16.11 17.98
CA ILE A 64 6.72 15.31 16.90
C ILE A 64 5.67 15.11 15.82
N SER A 65 5.88 15.78 14.69
CA SER A 65 5.07 15.64 13.47
C SER A 65 5.81 14.82 12.41
N LYS A 66 5.10 14.39 11.37
CA LYS A 66 5.72 13.73 10.21
C LYS A 66 6.81 14.60 9.57
N LYS A 67 6.57 15.91 9.48
CA LYS A 67 7.52 16.86 8.91
C LYS A 67 8.83 16.88 9.70
N VAL A 68 8.76 16.97 11.01
CA VAL A 68 9.93 16.98 11.90
C VAL A 68 10.75 15.69 11.79
N ILE A 69 10.08 14.52 11.70
CA ILE A 69 10.80 13.26 11.53
C ILE A 69 11.45 13.17 10.14
N ASN A 70 10.77 13.62 9.09
CA ASN A 70 11.37 13.64 7.75
C ASN A 70 12.57 14.59 7.66
N GLU A 71 12.52 15.75 8.32
CA GLU A 71 13.65 16.67 8.43
C GLU A 71 14.83 16.04 9.21
N TYR A 72 14.52 15.30 10.28
CA TYR A 72 15.52 14.55 11.02
C TYR A 72 16.20 13.48 10.15
N LEU A 73 15.41 12.66 9.44
CA LEU A 73 15.94 11.61 8.55
C LEU A 73 16.78 12.21 7.41
N ALA A 74 16.36 13.34 6.85
CA ALA A 74 17.11 14.04 5.80
C ALA A 74 18.44 14.62 6.29
N ALA A 75 18.59 14.87 7.59
CA ALA A 75 19.83 15.36 8.18
C ALA A 75 20.81 14.25 8.59
N GLN A 76 20.41 12.99 8.51
CA GLN A 76 21.26 11.84 8.82
C GLN A 76 21.88 11.29 7.53
N GLU A 77 23.18 10.99 7.54
CA GLU A 77 23.93 10.49 6.38
C GLU A 77 23.35 9.19 5.80
N ASN A 78 22.89 8.28 6.67
CA ASN A 78 22.42 6.95 6.25
C ASN A 78 20.97 6.97 5.71
N THR A 79 20.21 8.03 6.00
CA THR A 79 18.80 8.14 5.61
C THR A 79 18.50 9.39 4.80
N GLU A 80 19.54 10.00 4.21
CA GLU A 80 19.37 11.15 3.32
C GLU A 80 18.42 10.81 2.15
N GLY A 81 17.41 11.65 1.96
CA GLY A 81 16.40 11.44 0.92
C GLY A 81 15.27 10.50 1.28
N VAL A 82 15.33 9.81 2.43
CA VAL A 82 14.24 8.93 2.89
C VAL A 82 13.08 9.76 3.44
N GLN A 83 11.87 9.43 3.03
CA GLN A 83 10.64 10.10 3.45
C GLN A 83 9.60 9.13 4.00
N ILE A 84 9.02 9.47 5.13
CA ILE A 84 7.87 8.73 5.68
C ILE A 84 6.60 9.17 4.97
N VAL A 85 5.88 8.20 4.41
CA VAL A 85 4.56 8.37 3.78
C VAL A 85 3.50 7.68 4.63
N LEU A 86 2.47 8.44 5.01
CA LEU A 86 1.38 7.92 5.83
C LEU A 86 0.19 7.54 4.96
N VAL A 87 -0.26 6.30 5.11
CA VAL A 87 -1.43 5.77 4.41
C VAL A 87 -2.57 5.49 5.38
N SER A 88 -3.79 5.57 4.88
CA SER A 88 -5.02 5.21 5.59
C SER A 88 -5.88 4.38 4.65
N PRO A 89 -5.49 3.14 4.35
CA PRO A 89 -6.17 2.31 3.37
C PRO A 89 -7.42 1.70 4.01
N SER A 90 -8.51 2.43 4.02
CA SER A 90 -9.80 1.87 4.40
C SER A 90 -10.69 1.70 3.16
N VAL A 91 -11.19 0.50 2.95
CA VAL A 91 -12.11 0.17 1.88
C VAL A 91 -13.47 -0.17 2.47
N ARG A 92 -14.53 0.42 1.95
CA ARG A 92 -15.90 0.02 2.28
C ARG A 92 -16.33 -1.09 1.35
N ILE A 93 -16.71 -2.22 1.93
CA ILE A 93 -17.26 -3.36 1.21
C ILE A 93 -18.74 -3.46 1.55
N GLU A 94 -19.58 -3.56 0.53
CA GLU A 94 -21.01 -3.81 0.68
C GLU A 94 -21.28 -5.28 0.37
N ASN A 95 -21.96 -5.97 1.28
CA ASN A 95 -22.37 -7.36 1.06
C ASN A 95 -23.69 -7.44 0.28
N ALA A 96 -24.10 -8.63 -0.12
CA ALA A 96 -25.35 -8.87 -0.84
C ALA A 96 -26.62 -8.41 -0.09
N ALA A 97 -26.54 -8.22 1.24
CA ALA A 97 -27.62 -7.69 2.07
C ALA A 97 -27.55 -6.17 2.26
N HIS A 98 -26.78 -5.45 1.40
CA HIS A 98 -26.56 -3.99 1.48
C HIS A 98 -25.96 -3.49 2.79
N GLN A 99 -25.34 -4.36 3.57
CA GLN A 99 -24.62 -3.97 4.77
C GLN A 99 -23.20 -3.53 4.39
N ARG A 100 -22.80 -2.37 4.90
CA ARG A 100 -21.49 -1.79 4.63
C ARG A 100 -20.53 -2.06 5.77
N THR A 101 -19.43 -2.70 5.47
CA THR A 101 -18.32 -2.90 6.40
C THR A 101 -17.09 -2.17 5.93
N THR A 102 -16.33 -1.61 6.87
CA THR A 102 -15.04 -0.97 6.56
C THR A 102 -13.94 -1.98 6.86
N VAL A 103 -13.15 -2.30 5.86
CA VAL A 103 -12.01 -3.22 5.98
C VAL A 103 -10.72 -2.44 5.71
N ASN A 104 -9.71 -2.70 6.52
CA ASN A 104 -8.37 -2.20 6.28
C ASN A 104 -7.52 -3.33 5.68
N PRO A 105 -7.24 -3.32 4.37
CA PRO A 105 -6.48 -4.39 3.72
C PRO A 105 -5.01 -4.40 4.13
N TRP A 106 -4.51 -3.31 4.70
CA TRP A 106 -3.14 -3.19 5.18
C TRP A 106 -3.08 -3.40 6.70
N GLU A 107 -2.35 -4.38 7.16
CA GLU A 107 -2.16 -4.62 8.58
C GLU A 107 -1.40 -3.46 9.25
N ALA A 108 -1.82 -3.14 10.48
CA ALA A 108 -1.25 -2.04 11.25
C ALA A 108 0.24 -2.20 11.54
N ALA A 109 0.70 -3.45 11.64
CA ALA A 109 2.10 -3.77 11.95
C ALA A 109 3.03 -3.61 10.75
N ASN A 110 2.51 -3.64 9.52
CA ASN A 110 3.32 -3.63 8.32
C ASN A 110 3.87 -2.24 7.99
N ILE A 111 5.16 -2.23 7.64
CA ILE A 111 5.88 -1.07 7.10
C ILE A 111 6.49 -1.52 5.79
N CYS A 112 6.30 -0.74 4.73
CA CYS A 112 6.92 -0.99 3.43
C CYS A 112 8.02 0.02 3.17
N PHE A 113 9.15 -0.49 2.72
CA PHE A 113 10.28 0.30 2.27
C PHE A 113 10.31 0.24 0.74
N LEU A 114 10.28 1.39 0.10
CA LEU A 114 10.13 1.49 -1.34
C LEU A 114 11.21 2.39 -1.94
N GLU A 115 11.70 2.00 -3.08
CA GLU A 115 12.58 2.82 -3.92
C GLU A 115 11.80 3.93 -4.63
N ASP A 116 10.58 3.60 -5.10
CA ASP A 116 9.66 4.54 -5.72
C ASP A 116 8.23 4.31 -5.20
N LEU A 117 7.39 5.35 -5.26
CA LEU A 117 5.95 5.23 -4.97
C LEU A 117 5.19 4.56 -6.12
N GLN A 118 5.75 4.58 -7.32
CA GLN A 118 5.21 3.86 -8.46
C GLN A 118 5.79 2.44 -8.49
N CYS A 119 5.13 1.52 -7.80
CA CYS A 119 5.58 0.12 -7.71
C CYS A 119 5.17 -0.75 -8.90
N GLY A 120 4.48 -0.20 -9.90
CA GLY A 120 4.02 -0.90 -11.10
C GLY A 120 2.93 -0.17 -11.84
N ASP A 121 2.62 -0.66 -13.02
CA ASP A 121 1.56 -0.15 -13.86
C ASP A 121 0.38 -1.12 -13.90
N VAL A 122 -0.84 -0.58 -13.82
CA VAL A 122 -2.05 -1.37 -14.04
C VAL A 122 -2.41 -1.26 -15.51
N GLN A 123 -2.24 -2.34 -16.24
CA GLN A 123 -2.67 -2.42 -17.63
C GLN A 123 -4.14 -2.83 -17.69
N HIS A 124 -4.97 -1.96 -18.25
CA HIS A 124 -6.35 -2.27 -18.58
C HIS A 124 -6.42 -2.70 -20.05
N GLY A 125 -6.76 -3.94 -20.27
CA GLY A 125 -7.02 -4.46 -21.62
C GLY A 125 -8.45 -4.95 -21.71
N PRO A 126 -9.05 -4.92 -22.91
CA PRO A 126 -10.34 -5.56 -23.13
C PRO A 126 -10.20 -7.06 -22.87
N ILE A 127 -11.10 -7.63 -22.11
CA ILE A 127 -11.16 -9.07 -21.92
C ILE A 127 -11.51 -9.78 -23.22
N ALA A 128 -11.01 -10.98 -23.42
CA ALA A 128 -11.27 -11.74 -24.65
C ALA A 128 -12.77 -11.92 -24.94
N ALA A 129 -13.61 -11.97 -23.90
CA ALA A 129 -15.05 -12.00 -24.02
C ALA A 129 -15.63 -10.72 -24.64
N GLU A 130 -15.09 -9.54 -24.33
CA GLU A 130 -15.52 -8.28 -24.95
C GLU A 130 -15.18 -8.25 -26.43
N HIS A 131 -13.99 -8.68 -26.82
CA HIS A 131 -13.61 -8.82 -28.22
C HIS A 131 -14.51 -9.80 -28.98
N SER A 132 -14.83 -10.93 -28.38
CA SER A 132 -15.70 -11.90 -29.02
C SER A 132 -17.14 -11.42 -29.18
N VAL A 133 -17.63 -10.58 -28.26
CA VAL A 133 -18.96 -9.94 -28.34
C VAL A 133 -18.98 -8.85 -29.40
N GLU A 134 -17.94 -8.00 -29.46
CA GLU A 134 -17.87 -6.98 -30.53
C GLU A 134 -17.74 -7.62 -31.90
N TYR A 135 -16.96 -8.67 -32.05
CA TYR A 135 -16.86 -9.41 -33.30
C TYR A 135 -18.21 -10.02 -33.71
N LYS A 136 -18.89 -10.64 -32.76
CA LYS A 136 -20.22 -11.20 -32.99
C LYS A 136 -21.28 -10.12 -33.29
N LYS A 137 -21.24 -8.97 -32.65
CA LYS A 137 -22.07 -7.81 -32.97
C LYS A 137 -21.84 -7.29 -34.40
N LYS A 138 -20.61 -7.26 -34.87
CA LYS A 138 -20.25 -6.85 -36.24
C LYS A 138 -20.63 -7.89 -37.28
N ALA A 139 -20.63 -9.16 -36.95
CA ALA A 139 -21.07 -10.26 -37.79
C ALA A 139 -22.60 -10.42 -37.87
N SER A 140 -23.32 -9.68 -37.14
CA SER A 140 -24.69 -9.34 -36.87
C SER A 140 -25.83 -9.98 -37.64
N THR A 141 -25.92 -11.20 -37.57
CA THR A 141 -27.22 -11.88 -37.58
C THR A 141 -27.54 -12.41 -36.17
N LEU A 142 -27.36 -11.59 -35.21
CA LEU A 142 -27.39 -11.99 -33.82
C LEU A 142 -28.75 -11.89 -33.22
N LYS A 143 -29.24 -13.05 -32.81
CA LYS A 143 -30.40 -13.16 -31.94
C LYS A 143 -30.10 -12.47 -30.61
N LYS A 144 -31.12 -11.87 -30.03
CA LYS A 144 -31.07 -11.01 -28.83
C LYS A 144 -30.69 -11.70 -27.51
N ASP A 145 -30.28 -12.95 -27.55
CA ASP A 145 -30.14 -13.80 -26.35
C ASP A 145 -28.68 -13.99 -25.92
N PHE A 146 -27.99 -12.88 -25.67
CA PHE A 146 -26.69 -12.93 -25.00
C PHE A 146 -26.82 -12.58 -23.53
N VAL A 147 -26.72 -13.58 -22.69
CA VAL A 147 -26.53 -13.38 -21.26
C VAL A 147 -25.04 -13.28 -21.02
N PHE A 148 -24.58 -12.10 -20.64
CA PHE A 148 -23.23 -11.88 -20.16
C PHE A 148 -23.14 -12.30 -18.70
N ILE A 149 -22.42 -13.35 -18.42
CA ILE A 149 -22.03 -13.71 -17.06
C ILE A 149 -20.54 -13.43 -16.93
N SER A 150 -20.17 -12.22 -16.50
CA SER A 150 -18.81 -11.96 -16.06
C SER A 150 -18.73 -12.23 -14.56
N LYS A 151 -18.25 -13.39 -14.18
CA LYS A 151 -17.81 -13.63 -12.82
C LYS A 151 -16.36 -13.13 -12.70
N TRP A 152 -16.18 -11.94 -12.18
CA TRP A 152 -14.87 -11.34 -11.95
C TRP A 152 -14.00 -12.09 -10.92
N SER A 153 -14.57 -13.05 -10.19
CA SER A 153 -13.87 -13.85 -9.19
C SER A 153 -13.15 -15.06 -9.75
N GLU A 154 -13.39 -15.43 -11.00
CA GLU A 154 -12.77 -16.58 -11.65
C GLU A 154 -11.98 -16.10 -12.87
N LEU A 155 -10.79 -15.53 -12.60
CA LEU A 155 -9.72 -15.43 -13.59
C LEU A 155 -9.14 -16.84 -13.83
N GLU A 156 -9.98 -17.80 -14.24
CA GLU A 156 -9.45 -18.96 -14.90
C GLU A 156 -9.03 -18.54 -16.31
N PRO A 157 -7.77 -18.81 -16.69
CA PRO A 157 -7.32 -18.50 -18.02
C PRO A 157 -8.15 -19.34 -19.00
N PHE A 158 -8.97 -18.68 -19.78
CA PHE A 158 -9.63 -19.23 -20.96
C PHE A 158 -10.28 -20.59 -20.78
N LYS A 159 -11.45 -20.64 -20.16
CA LYS A 159 -12.39 -21.66 -20.53
C LYS A 159 -12.95 -21.27 -21.90
N GLU A 160 -12.70 -22.09 -22.92
CA GLU A 160 -13.45 -22.00 -24.15
C GLU A 160 -14.92 -22.15 -23.81
N TRP A 161 -15.67 -21.08 -23.99
CA TRP A 161 -17.11 -21.09 -23.77
C TRP A 161 -17.73 -22.00 -24.82
N THR A 162 -18.27 -23.09 -24.42
CA THR A 162 -19.02 -23.97 -25.32
C THR A 162 -20.30 -23.27 -25.72
N LYS A 163 -20.81 -23.61 -26.90
CA LYS A 163 -22.06 -23.03 -27.42
C LYS A 163 -23.27 -23.28 -26.49
N ALA A 164 -23.16 -24.27 -25.61
CA ALA A 164 -24.17 -24.59 -24.60
C ALA A 164 -24.13 -23.62 -23.41
N GLU A 165 -22.97 -23.19 -22.99
CA GLU A 165 -22.80 -22.23 -21.89
C GLU A 165 -23.18 -20.79 -22.31
N ALA A 166 -23.11 -20.47 -23.59
CA ALA A 166 -23.54 -19.18 -24.13
C ALA A 166 -25.05 -19.07 -24.29
N ASN A 167 -25.80 -20.15 -24.17
CA ASN A 167 -27.25 -20.19 -24.32
C ASN A 167 -27.98 -20.59 -23.00
N ALA A 168 -27.27 -20.71 -21.90
CA ALA A 168 -27.80 -20.90 -20.55
C ALA A 168 -27.82 -19.53 -19.83
#